data_e9e0a8ef24e054390bad77ba84ffa2f6
#
_entry.id   e9e0a8ef24e054390bad77ba84ffa2f6
#
_cell.length_a   1.000
_cell.length_b   1.000
_cell.length_c   1.000
_cell.angle_alpha   90.00
_cell.angle_beta   90.00
_cell.angle_gamma   90.00
#
_symmetry.space_group_name_H-M   'P 1'
#
loop_
_entity.id
_entity.type
_entity.pdbx_description
1 polymer ?
#
loop_
_entity_poly.entity_id
_entity_poly.type
_entity_poly.pdbx_seq_one_letter_code
_entity_poly.pdbx_strand_id
1 'polypeptide(L)'
;HNGANMVVQKEKPAFRPGNQELFDKLDRLYIDTEKKIAISGILSVKEGLEVKLQLWPLKDNDIHNLMITVSGQVAQTAKSQPATKEQLARQIKKTGNTLFEFQNLEIDLEGEVFLPVKALNDLRRQGLEKLKEAMLNPYQRKETNQLQEPLESIKEISWQQKERDELQQPELHALLSGTEGFSSILFIPEISEIMIEADEVKPELWKDCVKQCHEVGKRCVLAMPVIFRNKAEQYFDKCLSLLVEAGFDGILVRALEEIQYLKDRGMTFPIYGDHNLYSFNHMAQEMMMKLGCERITFPLELNSQELRTLEGRRSELIVYGFLPAMVSAQCIQKQANSKGQGLDRCFGIPDWLMLKDRTGKELPVRNHCTYCYN
;
A
#
# COMPACT_ATOMS: atom_id res chain seq x y z
N HIS A 1 -0.38 40.20 15.17
CA HIS A 1 0.29 39.51 14.06
C HIS A 1 1.81 39.56 14.22
N ASN A 2 2.40 38.62 14.96
CA ASN A 2 3.82 38.39 14.97
C ASN A 2 4.02 36.90 14.60
N GLY A 3 3.81 36.59 13.32
CA GLY A 3 4.25 35.36 12.74
C GLY A 3 5.76 35.36 12.68
N ALA A 4 6.41 34.57 13.52
CA ALA A 4 7.85 34.34 13.43
C ALA A 4 8.11 33.52 12.16
N ASN A 5 8.49 34.20 11.07
CA ASN A 5 8.96 33.57 9.85
C ASN A 5 10.27 32.83 10.15
N MET A 6 10.17 31.53 10.43
CA MET A 6 11.36 30.69 10.53
C MET A 6 11.82 30.33 9.13
N VAL A 7 12.65 31.21 8.55
CA VAL A 7 13.34 30.92 7.29
C VAL A 7 14.43 29.90 7.58
N VAL A 8 14.23 28.66 7.15
CA VAL A 8 15.29 27.66 7.16
C VAL A 8 16.27 27.99 6.02
N GLN A 9 17.19 28.94 6.26
CA GLN A 9 18.28 29.17 5.34
C GLN A 9 19.27 27.99 5.41
N LYS A 10 19.32 27.18 4.38
CA LYS A 10 20.37 26.20 4.17
C LYS A 10 21.53 26.86 3.45
N GLU A 11 22.60 27.14 4.15
CA GLU A 11 23.86 27.59 3.54
C GLU A 11 24.62 26.49 2.78
N LYS A 12 24.15 25.26 2.80
CA LYS A 12 24.68 24.14 1.99
C LYS A 12 23.53 23.31 1.44
N PRO A 13 23.60 22.93 0.15
CA PRO A 13 22.60 22.04 -0.42
C PRO A 13 22.53 20.75 0.39
N ALA A 14 21.31 20.26 0.62
CA ALA A 14 21.07 19.00 1.33
C ALA A 14 21.45 17.76 0.51
N PHE A 15 22.10 17.96 -0.60
CA PHE A 15 22.78 16.91 -1.31
C PHE A 15 24.03 16.56 -0.49
N ARG A 16 23.93 15.49 0.32
CA ARG A 16 25.14 14.70 0.55
C ARG A 16 25.53 14.20 -0.84
N PRO A 17 26.75 14.47 -1.32
CA PRO A 17 27.24 13.78 -2.50
C PRO A 17 26.97 12.30 -2.24
N GLY A 18 26.30 11.63 -3.17
CA GLY A 18 25.94 10.24 -3.01
C GLY A 18 27.19 9.50 -2.56
N ASN A 19 27.11 8.69 -1.52
CA ASN A 19 28.24 7.87 -1.12
C ASN A 19 28.41 6.80 -2.22
N GLN A 20 29.19 7.14 -3.25
CA GLN A 20 29.44 6.28 -4.42
C GLN A 20 29.93 4.91 -3.98
N GLU A 21 30.80 4.87 -2.95
CA GLU A 21 31.28 3.61 -2.38
C GLU A 21 30.13 2.74 -1.80
N LEU A 22 29.14 3.40 -1.16
CA LEU A 22 27.95 2.70 -0.67
C LEU A 22 27.09 2.19 -1.84
N PHE A 23 26.87 3.02 -2.87
CA PHE A 23 26.12 2.61 -4.05
C PHE A 23 26.81 1.45 -4.78
N ASP A 24 28.12 1.55 -5.03
CA ASP A 24 28.89 0.48 -5.65
C ASP A 24 28.87 -0.82 -4.83
N LYS A 25 28.81 -0.69 -3.50
CA LYS A 25 28.67 -1.84 -2.60
C LYS A 25 27.26 -2.44 -2.71
N LEU A 26 26.22 -1.61 -2.74
CA LEU A 26 24.83 -2.05 -2.86
C LEU A 26 24.59 -2.68 -4.23
N ASP A 27 25.12 -2.10 -5.29
CA ASP A 27 25.03 -2.64 -6.64
C ASP A 27 25.66 -4.03 -6.71
N ARG A 28 26.89 -4.19 -6.21
CA ARG A 28 27.55 -5.50 -6.15
C ARG A 28 26.80 -6.53 -5.31
N LEU A 29 26.16 -6.10 -4.20
CA LEU A 29 25.47 -7.02 -3.29
C LEU A 29 24.05 -7.39 -3.73
N TYR A 30 23.35 -6.50 -4.46
CA TYR A 30 21.93 -6.63 -4.69
C TYR A 30 21.49 -6.52 -6.15
N ILE A 31 22.28 -5.86 -7.01
CA ILE A 31 21.95 -5.68 -8.44
C ILE A 31 22.77 -6.64 -9.29
N ASP A 32 24.11 -6.65 -9.10
CA ASP A 32 25.02 -7.47 -9.90
C ASP A 32 25.06 -8.94 -9.47
N THR A 33 24.50 -9.26 -8.30
CA THR A 33 24.47 -10.62 -7.75
C THR A 33 23.07 -11.18 -7.82
N GLU A 34 22.85 -12.18 -8.68
CA GLU A 34 21.63 -12.96 -8.64
C GLU A 34 21.55 -13.74 -7.31
N LYS A 35 20.53 -13.43 -6.49
CA LYS A 35 20.26 -14.23 -5.29
C LYS A 35 19.83 -15.63 -5.71
N LYS A 36 20.64 -16.63 -5.36
CA LYS A 36 20.30 -18.03 -5.56
C LYS A 36 19.68 -18.64 -4.31
N ILE A 37 18.76 -19.56 -4.53
CA ILE A 37 18.12 -20.33 -3.46
C ILE A 37 19.03 -21.50 -3.14
N ALA A 38 19.46 -21.56 -1.89
CA ALA A 38 20.28 -22.66 -1.40
C ALA A 38 19.47 -23.96 -1.31
N ILE A 39 19.98 -25.03 -1.94
CA ILE A 39 19.34 -26.33 -1.96
C ILE A 39 20.30 -27.43 -1.46
N SER A 40 19.69 -28.50 -0.95
CA SER A 40 20.36 -29.78 -0.71
C SER A 40 19.79 -30.86 -1.60
N GLY A 41 20.57 -31.90 -1.81
CA GLY A 41 20.10 -33.06 -2.57
C GLY A 41 20.85 -34.33 -2.28
N ILE A 42 20.24 -35.45 -2.68
CA ILE A 42 20.84 -36.79 -2.67
C ILE A 42 20.71 -37.39 -4.08
N LEU A 43 21.81 -37.76 -4.66
CA LEU A 43 21.84 -38.52 -5.89
C LEU A 43 22.12 -39.97 -5.57
N SER A 44 21.15 -40.88 -5.81
CA SER A 44 21.29 -42.31 -5.63
C SER A 44 21.50 -42.99 -6.98
N VAL A 45 22.62 -43.69 -7.14
CA VAL A 45 23.05 -44.39 -8.32
C VAL A 45 23.43 -45.81 -7.94
N LYS A 46 22.57 -46.76 -8.33
CA LYS A 46 22.81 -48.19 -8.07
C LYS A 46 22.76 -48.96 -9.37
N GLU A 47 23.67 -49.92 -9.53
CA GLU A 47 23.76 -50.72 -10.73
C GLU A 47 22.44 -51.45 -11.03
N GLY A 48 21.98 -51.37 -12.29
CA GLY A 48 20.72 -52.00 -12.74
C GLY A 48 19.44 -51.29 -12.24
N LEU A 49 19.53 -50.22 -11.48
CA LEU A 49 18.38 -49.45 -11.02
C LEU A 49 18.31 -48.06 -11.65
N GLU A 50 17.11 -47.48 -11.64
CA GLU A 50 16.93 -46.06 -12.03
C GLU A 50 17.69 -45.12 -11.13
N VAL A 51 18.40 -44.19 -11.73
CA VAL A 51 19.06 -43.12 -11.00
C VAL A 51 18.02 -42.16 -10.41
N LYS A 52 18.11 -41.85 -9.11
CA LYS A 52 17.18 -40.95 -8.41
C LYS A 52 17.90 -39.75 -7.92
N LEU A 53 17.29 -38.58 -8.13
CA LEU A 53 17.73 -37.31 -7.57
C LEU A 53 16.64 -36.74 -6.67
N GLN A 54 16.96 -36.57 -5.41
CA GLN A 54 16.11 -35.91 -4.41
C GLN A 54 16.64 -34.52 -4.15
N LEU A 55 15.74 -33.50 -4.11
CA LEU A 55 16.10 -32.11 -3.91
C LEU A 55 15.14 -31.45 -2.92
N TRP A 56 15.68 -30.56 -2.08
CA TRP A 56 14.91 -29.72 -1.15
C TRP A 56 15.62 -28.40 -0.87
N PRO A 57 14.87 -27.31 -0.57
CA PRO A 57 15.45 -26.02 -0.19
C PRO A 57 15.99 -26.05 1.25
N LEU A 58 17.09 -25.34 1.51
CA LEU A 58 17.73 -25.31 2.83
C LEU A 58 17.17 -24.26 3.78
N LYS A 59 16.62 -23.17 3.26
CA LYS A 59 15.97 -22.13 4.06
C LYS A 59 14.52 -22.05 3.67
N ASP A 60 13.73 -22.17 4.68
CA ASP A 60 12.30 -22.20 4.60
C ASP A 60 11.72 -21.07 5.44
N ASN A 61 10.93 -20.22 4.82
CA ASN A 61 10.11 -19.31 5.57
C ASN A 61 8.65 -19.78 5.63
N ASP A 62 8.17 -20.64 4.71
CA ASP A 62 6.76 -21.02 4.66
C ASP A 62 6.48 -22.42 4.05
N ILE A 63 7.49 -23.14 3.56
CA ILE A 63 7.29 -24.44 2.87
C ILE A 63 7.94 -25.57 3.66
N HIS A 64 7.37 -25.87 4.82
CA HIS A 64 7.85 -26.98 5.65
C HIS A 64 7.73 -28.32 4.91
N ASN A 65 8.85 -29.04 4.80
CA ASN A 65 8.97 -30.40 4.23
C ASN A 65 8.84 -30.52 2.71
N LEU A 66 9.15 -29.49 1.94
CA LEU A 66 9.21 -29.65 0.50
C LEU A 66 10.42 -30.50 0.09
N MET A 67 10.16 -31.72 -0.41
CA MET A 67 11.15 -32.59 -1.02
C MET A 67 10.57 -33.12 -2.32
N ILE A 68 11.34 -33.02 -3.41
CA ILE A 68 10.97 -33.62 -4.70
C ILE A 68 11.93 -34.73 -5.07
N THR A 69 11.43 -35.72 -5.79
CA THR A 69 12.21 -36.80 -6.33
C THR A 69 11.98 -36.91 -7.83
N VAL A 70 13.07 -37.07 -8.61
CA VAL A 70 13.03 -37.34 -10.02
C VAL A 70 13.82 -38.62 -10.30
N SER A 71 13.33 -39.43 -11.24
CA SER A 71 14.00 -40.65 -11.71
C SER A 71 14.55 -40.44 -13.13
N GLY A 72 15.73 -40.94 -13.36
CA GLY A 72 16.40 -40.91 -14.66
C GLY A 72 16.57 -42.29 -15.28
N GLN A 73 17.53 -42.41 -16.20
CA GLN A 73 17.83 -43.65 -16.84
C GLN A 73 18.38 -44.70 -15.87
N VAL A 74 18.25 -45.99 -16.21
CA VAL A 74 18.85 -47.08 -15.47
C VAL A 74 20.38 -47.00 -15.57
N ALA A 75 21.05 -47.11 -14.44
CA ALA A 75 22.52 -47.14 -14.38
C ALA A 75 23.03 -48.44 -14.94
N GLN A 76 23.91 -48.36 -15.95
CA GLN A 76 24.51 -49.53 -16.61
C GLN A 76 25.81 -49.91 -15.93
N THR A 77 26.19 -51.19 -16.01
CA THR A 77 27.50 -51.67 -15.62
C THR A 77 28.59 -51.00 -16.46
N ALA A 78 29.63 -50.48 -15.85
CA ALA A 78 30.75 -49.84 -16.54
C ALA A 78 31.60 -50.91 -17.28
N LYS A 79 31.82 -50.70 -18.59
CA LYS A 79 32.68 -51.62 -19.40
C LYS A 79 34.18 -51.27 -19.34
N SER A 80 34.54 -50.02 -18.95
CA SER A 80 35.92 -49.54 -18.94
C SER A 80 36.24 -48.61 -17.80
N GLN A 81 35.51 -47.50 -17.64
CA GLN A 81 35.71 -46.51 -16.57
C GLN A 81 34.43 -46.30 -15.79
N PRO A 82 34.36 -46.75 -14.53
CA PRO A 82 33.22 -46.52 -13.68
C PRO A 82 33.14 -45.02 -13.29
N ALA A 83 31.93 -44.53 -13.11
CA ALA A 83 31.67 -43.14 -12.64
C ALA A 83 32.15 -42.99 -11.20
N THR A 84 32.84 -41.90 -10.91
CA THR A 84 33.23 -41.57 -9.52
C THR A 84 32.24 -40.59 -8.87
N LYS A 85 32.18 -40.62 -7.53
CA LYS A 85 31.33 -39.69 -6.78
C LYS A 85 31.63 -38.21 -7.10
N GLU A 86 32.90 -37.89 -7.31
CA GLU A 86 33.34 -36.53 -7.63
C GLU A 86 32.88 -36.09 -9.02
N GLN A 87 32.92 -37.00 -9.99
CA GLN A 87 32.45 -36.73 -11.35
C GLN A 87 30.94 -36.52 -11.38
N LEU A 88 30.16 -37.36 -10.70
CA LEU A 88 28.72 -37.24 -10.56
C LEU A 88 28.34 -35.95 -9.87
N ALA A 89 28.97 -35.64 -8.73
CA ALA A 89 28.75 -34.42 -7.98
C ALA A 89 29.04 -33.16 -8.82
N ARG A 90 30.15 -33.17 -9.56
CA ARG A 90 30.53 -32.05 -10.44
C ARG A 90 29.47 -31.78 -11.51
N GLN A 91 28.84 -32.78 -12.06
CA GLN A 91 27.81 -32.61 -13.10
C GLN A 91 26.48 -32.11 -12.51
N ILE A 92 26.07 -32.63 -11.36
CA ILE A 92 24.82 -32.26 -10.72
C ILE A 92 24.91 -30.83 -10.12
N LYS A 93 26.06 -30.44 -9.54
CA LYS A 93 26.27 -29.10 -8.99
C LYS A 93 26.31 -27.97 -10.03
N LYS A 94 26.37 -28.26 -11.33
CA LYS A 94 26.35 -27.24 -12.40
C LYS A 94 24.95 -26.64 -12.56
N THR A 95 24.52 -25.77 -11.70
CA THR A 95 23.19 -25.17 -11.76
C THR A 95 23.06 -24.04 -12.79
N GLY A 96 24.19 -23.49 -13.27
CA GLY A 96 24.21 -22.48 -14.35
C GLY A 96 23.35 -21.26 -14.04
N ASN A 97 22.53 -20.83 -15.00
CA ASN A 97 21.62 -19.69 -14.91
C ASN A 97 20.28 -20.03 -14.23
N THR A 98 20.24 -21.06 -13.37
CA THR A 98 19.06 -21.38 -12.60
C THR A 98 19.02 -20.60 -11.30
N LEU A 99 17.84 -20.50 -10.70
CA LEU A 99 17.63 -19.82 -9.40
C LEU A 99 18.25 -20.57 -8.21
N PHE A 100 18.87 -21.73 -8.42
CA PHE A 100 19.31 -22.64 -7.38
C PHE A 100 20.82 -22.75 -7.28
N GLU A 101 21.31 -22.99 -6.07
CA GLU A 101 22.71 -23.31 -5.78
C GLU A 101 22.79 -24.42 -4.73
N PHE A 102 23.57 -25.48 -5.04
CA PHE A 102 23.78 -26.56 -4.09
C PHE A 102 24.73 -26.14 -2.96
N GLN A 103 24.23 -26.15 -1.74
CA GLN A 103 25.10 -26.13 -0.55
C GLN A 103 25.56 -27.52 -0.17
N ASN A 104 24.63 -28.49 -0.16
CA ASN A 104 24.95 -29.89 0.15
C ASN A 104 24.44 -30.79 -0.96
N LEU A 105 25.28 -31.72 -1.37
CA LEU A 105 24.91 -32.79 -2.30
C LEU A 105 25.60 -34.09 -1.85
N GLU A 106 24.79 -35.05 -1.47
CA GLU A 106 25.25 -36.39 -1.12
C GLU A 106 25.13 -37.32 -2.35
N ILE A 107 26.15 -38.18 -2.54
CA ILE A 107 26.17 -39.17 -3.62
C ILE A 107 26.18 -40.57 -3.00
N ASP A 108 25.06 -41.25 -3.13
CA ASP A 108 24.90 -42.65 -2.78
C ASP A 108 25.18 -43.50 -4.06
N LEU A 109 26.43 -43.98 -4.17
CA LEU A 109 26.93 -44.74 -5.30
C LEU A 109 27.23 -46.17 -4.90
N GLU A 110 26.58 -47.14 -5.56
CA GLU A 110 26.73 -48.58 -5.31
C GLU A 110 26.97 -49.31 -6.62
N GLY A 111 28.07 -50.07 -6.71
CA GLY A 111 28.51 -50.83 -7.88
C GLY A 111 29.39 -50.02 -8.83
N GLU A 112 29.90 -50.72 -9.87
CA GLU A 112 30.68 -50.13 -10.96
C GLU A 112 29.74 -49.67 -12.07
N VAL A 113 29.33 -48.43 -12.02
CA VAL A 113 28.27 -47.90 -12.90
C VAL A 113 28.80 -46.95 -13.97
N PHE A 114 28.15 -46.96 -15.09
CA PHE A 114 28.30 -46.01 -16.17
C PHE A 114 27.03 -45.21 -16.38
N LEU A 115 27.17 -43.86 -16.43
CA LEU A 115 26.07 -42.96 -16.76
C LEU A 115 26.53 -41.90 -17.78
N PRO A 116 25.80 -41.75 -18.89
CA PRO A 116 26.08 -40.68 -19.85
C PRO A 116 25.92 -39.29 -19.19
N VAL A 117 26.83 -38.38 -19.48
CA VAL A 117 26.75 -36.99 -18.97
C VAL A 117 25.44 -36.31 -19.37
N LYS A 118 24.89 -36.64 -20.55
CA LYS A 118 23.60 -36.15 -21.00
C LYS A 118 22.48 -36.58 -20.06
N ALA A 119 22.45 -37.82 -19.61
CA ALA A 119 21.45 -38.35 -18.71
C ALA A 119 21.46 -37.61 -17.33
N LEU A 120 22.67 -37.33 -16.81
CA LEU A 120 22.83 -36.55 -15.58
C LEU A 120 22.35 -35.08 -15.73
N ASN A 121 22.64 -34.46 -16.86
CA ASN A 121 22.20 -33.11 -17.16
C ASN A 121 20.67 -33.02 -17.30
N ASP A 122 20.06 -34.03 -17.94
CA ASP A 122 18.59 -34.07 -18.09
C ASP A 122 17.92 -34.33 -16.74
N LEU A 123 18.45 -35.23 -15.92
CA LEU A 123 17.97 -35.49 -14.57
C LEU A 123 18.03 -34.24 -13.69
N ARG A 124 19.18 -33.56 -13.71
CA ARG A 124 19.34 -32.28 -12.97
C ARG A 124 18.33 -31.24 -13.43
N ARG A 125 18.18 -31.02 -14.75
CA ARG A 125 17.23 -30.05 -15.32
C ARG A 125 15.80 -30.35 -14.89
N GLN A 126 15.38 -31.61 -15.01
CA GLN A 126 14.06 -32.05 -14.56
C GLN A 126 13.86 -31.85 -13.05
N GLY A 127 14.86 -32.15 -12.24
CA GLY A 127 14.81 -31.96 -10.79
C GLY A 127 14.65 -30.49 -10.40
N LEU A 128 15.49 -29.62 -10.97
CA LEU A 128 15.43 -28.19 -10.67
C LEU A 128 14.12 -27.54 -11.14
N GLU A 129 13.56 -27.95 -12.30
CA GLU A 129 12.28 -27.43 -12.78
C GLU A 129 11.12 -27.91 -11.88
N LYS A 130 11.06 -29.20 -11.54
CA LYS A 130 10.05 -29.70 -10.59
C LYS A 130 10.15 -29.05 -9.22
N LEU A 131 11.36 -28.76 -8.74
CA LEU A 131 11.53 -28.07 -7.47
C LEU A 131 10.97 -26.64 -7.56
N LYS A 132 11.26 -25.92 -8.65
CA LYS A 132 10.72 -24.59 -8.92
C LYS A 132 9.19 -24.61 -8.97
N GLU A 133 8.59 -25.52 -9.73
CA GLU A 133 7.14 -25.68 -9.81
C GLU A 133 6.52 -25.96 -8.43
N ALA A 134 7.12 -26.86 -7.65
CA ALA A 134 6.64 -27.21 -6.32
C ALA A 134 6.74 -26.03 -5.34
N MET A 135 7.79 -25.21 -5.43
CA MET A 135 7.93 -24.00 -4.65
C MET A 135 6.93 -22.90 -5.04
N LEU A 136 6.56 -22.80 -6.31
CA LEU A 136 5.61 -21.80 -6.80
C LEU A 136 4.14 -22.22 -6.60
N ASN A 137 3.85 -23.50 -6.50
CA ASN A 137 2.49 -24.04 -6.41
C ASN A 137 1.66 -23.45 -5.23
N PRO A 138 2.18 -23.23 -4.02
CA PRO A 138 1.43 -22.60 -2.94
C PRO A 138 1.00 -21.16 -3.25
N TYR A 139 1.71 -20.46 -4.12
CA TYR A 139 1.44 -19.09 -4.52
C TYR A 139 0.55 -18.97 -5.77
N GLN A 140 0.29 -20.08 -6.44
CA GLN A 140 -0.65 -20.10 -7.56
C GLN A 140 -2.06 -19.93 -7.03
N ARG A 141 -2.82 -19.02 -7.64
CA ARG A 141 -4.24 -18.90 -7.36
C ARG A 141 -4.90 -20.22 -7.74
N LYS A 142 -5.45 -20.91 -6.76
CA LYS A 142 -6.34 -22.03 -7.07
C LYS A 142 -7.53 -21.42 -7.78
N GLU A 143 -7.83 -21.90 -8.98
CA GLU A 143 -9.10 -21.61 -9.61
C GLU A 143 -10.18 -22.14 -8.66
N THR A 144 -10.68 -21.25 -7.82
CA THR A 144 -11.89 -21.56 -7.06
C THR A 144 -13.01 -21.51 -8.09
N ASN A 145 -13.62 -22.65 -8.36
CA ASN A 145 -14.88 -22.75 -9.10
C ASN A 145 -16.01 -21.92 -8.48
N GLN A 146 -15.73 -21.17 -7.42
CA GLN A 146 -16.62 -20.21 -6.77
C GLN A 146 -16.61 -18.82 -7.41
N LEU A 147 -15.72 -18.55 -8.39
CA LEU A 147 -15.83 -17.35 -9.23
C LEU A 147 -16.62 -17.58 -10.52
N GLN A 148 -17.39 -18.64 -10.57
CA GLN A 148 -18.43 -18.86 -11.57
C GLN A 148 -19.81 -18.31 -11.16
N GLU A 149 -19.88 -17.39 -10.23
CA GLU A 149 -20.92 -16.38 -10.40
C GLU A 149 -20.46 -15.50 -11.55
N PRO A 150 -21.20 -15.52 -12.66
CA PRO A 150 -20.65 -15.06 -13.91
C PRO A 150 -20.35 -13.57 -13.86
N LEU A 151 -19.35 -13.15 -14.63
CA LEU A 151 -19.28 -11.79 -15.16
C LEU A 151 -20.63 -11.29 -15.75
N GLU A 152 -21.62 -12.14 -15.90
CA GLU A 152 -23.00 -11.82 -16.28
C GLU A 152 -23.72 -10.97 -15.24
N SER A 153 -23.45 -11.13 -13.94
CA SER A 153 -23.96 -10.21 -12.93
C SER A 153 -23.32 -8.82 -13.02
N ILE A 154 -22.16 -8.71 -13.63
CA ILE A 154 -21.52 -7.41 -13.93
C ILE A 154 -22.08 -6.81 -15.23
N LYS A 155 -22.60 -7.62 -16.14
CA LYS A 155 -23.23 -7.14 -17.38
C LYS A 155 -24.64 -6.59 -17.19
N GLU A 156 -25.31 -6.94 -16.10
CA GLU A 156 -26.65 -6.47 -15.77
C GLU A 156 -26.70 -5.38 -14.70
N ILE A 157 -25.58 -4.79 -14.32
CA ILE A 157 -25.64 -3.41 -13.85
C ILE A 157 -25.87 -2.56 -15.10
N SER A 158 -27.00 -2.78 -15.75
CA SER A 158 -27.61 -1.78 -16.57
C SER A 158 -27.87 -0.62 -15.63
N TRP A 159 -27.00 0.36 -15.70
CA TRP A 159 -27.35 1.70 -15.31
C TRP A 159 -28.55 2.03 -16.20
N GLN A 160 -29.73 1.49 -15.81
CA GLN A 160 -30.97 1.97 -16.37
C GLN A 160 -30.84 3.46 -16.20
N GLN A 161 -30.70 4.16 -17.32
CA GLN A 161 -31.04 5.55 -17.41
C GLN A 161 -32.49 5.63 -16.91
N LYS A 162 -32.67 5.50 -15.60
CA LYS A 162 -33.86 5.96 -14.94
C LYS A 162 -33.95 7.40 -15.38
N GLU A 163 -35.03 7.66 -16.06
CA GLU A 163 -35.47 8.93 -16.59
C GLU A 163 -34.86 10.07 -15.82
N ARG A 164 -34.41 11.08 -16.54
CA ARG A 164 -33.90 12.35 -16.01
C ARG A 164 -35.00 12.96 -15.15
N ASP A 165 -35.21 12.36 -14.00
CA ASP A 165 -35.95 12.98 -12.92
C ASP A 165 -35.29 14.32 -12.67
N GLU A 166 -36.08 15.35 -12.59
CA GLU A 166 -35.77 16.76 -12.46
C GLU A 166 -34.39 17.01 -11.91
N LEU A 167 -33.52 17.63 -12.75
CA LEU A 167 -32.16 17.98 -12.38
C LEU A 167 -32.21 18.75 -11.05
N GLN A 168 -31.93 18.05 -9.97
CA GLN A 168 -31.73 18.72 -8.71
C GLN A 168 -30.59 19.73 -8.90
N GLN A 169 -30.80 20.96 -8.48
CA GLN A 169 -29.75 21.96 -8.53
C GLN A 169 -28.58 21.47 -7.73
N PRO A 170 -27.33 21.59 -8.25
CA PRO A 170 -26.15 21.20 -7.49
C PRO A 170 -26.05 22.01 -6.21
N GLU A 171 -25.79 21.34 -5.11
CA GLU A 171 -25.49 21.99 -3.84
C GLU A 171 -24.05 22.47 -3.80
N LEU A 172 -23.80 23.57 -3.10
CA LEU A 172 -22.45 24.05 -2.84
C LEU A 172 -22.04 23.76 -1.41
N HIS A 173 -20.94 23.04 -1.24
CA HIS A 173 -20.38 22.68 0.05
C HIS A 173 -19.03 23.38 0.25
N ALA A 174 -18.70 23.74 1.49
CA ALA A 174 -17.45 24.41 1.81
C ALA A 174 -16.65 23.62 2.84
N LEU A 175 -15.42 23.22 2.50
CA LEU A 175 -14.46 22.65 3.45
C LEU A 175 -13.54 23.77 3.96
N LEU A 176 -13.53 23.94 5.28
CA LEU A 176 -12.71 24.94 5.96
C LEU A 176 -11.44 24.31 6.54
N SER A 177 -10.29 24.78 6.08
CA SER A 177 -8.98 24.43 6.62
C SER A 177 -8.54 25.31 7.79
N GLY A 178 -9.49 25.84 8.56
CA GLY A 178 -9.26 26.67 9.75
C GLY A 178 -10.55 27.26 10.27
N THR A 179 -10.52 27.82 11.49
CA THR A 179 -11.67 28.51 12.09
C THR A 179 -11.86 29.92 11.54
N GLU A 180 -10.83 30.48 10.92
CA GLU A 180 -10.90 31.79 10.28
C GLU A 180 -11.87 31.73 9.09
N GLY A 181 -12.85 32.62 9.07
CA GLY A 181 -13.86 32.63 8.03
C GLY A 181 -15.10 31.79 8.28
N PHE A 182 -15.15 30.94 9.32
CA PHE A 182 -16.33 30.16 9.65
C PHE A 182 -17.59 31.04 9.77
N SER A 183 -17.48 32.13 10.55
CA SER A 183 -18.59 33.10 10.74
C SER A 183 -19.00 33.77 9.41
N SER A 184 -18.08 34.02 8.52
CA SER A 184 -18.39 34.64 7.20
C SER A 184 -19.13 33.68 6.28
N ILE A 185 -18.73 32.40 6.26
CA ILE A 185 -19.35 31.37 5.43
C ILE A 185 -20.76 31.00 5.91
N LEU A 186 -21.03 31.07 7.20
CA LEU A 186 -22.36 30.82 7.76
C LEU A 186 -23.47 31.60 7.05
N PHE A 187 -23.20 32.82 6.63
CA PHE A 187 -24.20 33.71 6.05
C PHE A 187 -24.22 33.73 4.52
N ILE A 188 -23.43 32.88 3.85
CA ILE A 188 -23.47 32.73 2.38
C ILE A 188 -24.64 31.80 2.02
N PRO A 189 -25.72 32.30 1.39
CA PRO A 189 -26.95 31.51 1.22
C PRO A 189 -26.78 30.34 0.25
N GLU A 190 -25.83 30.42 -0.69
CA GLU A 190 -25.55 29.39 -1.69
C GLU A 190 -24.90 28.14 -1.07
N ILE A 191 -24.25 28.27 0.09
CA ILE A 191 -23.62 27.15 0.77
C ILE A 191 -24.65 26.41 1.62
N SER A 192 -24.87 25.14 1.34
CA SER A 192 -25.80 24.25 2.08
C SER A 192 -25.13 23.44 3.17
N GLU A 193 -23.81 23.20 3.06
CA GLU A 193 -23.04 22.36 3.98
C GLU A 193 -21.66 22.96 4.26
N ILE A 194 -21.27 22.93 5.53
CA ILE A 194 -19.95 23.36 5.98
C ILE A 194 -19.23 22.16 6.58
N MET A 195 -18.07 21.85 6.04
CA MET A 195 -17.17 20.81 6.55
C MET A 195 -16.05 21.46 7.33
N ILE A 196 -15.77 20.97 8.52
CA ILE A 196 -14.68 21.47 9.37
C ILE A 196 -13.63 20.39 9.58
N GLU A 197 -12.36 20.77 9.47
CA GLU A 197 -11.23 19.87 9.74
C GLU A 197 -11.16 19.53 11.24
N ALA A 198 -11.06 18.25 11.58
CA ALA A 198 -11.08 17.78 12.96
C ALA A 198 -9.89 18.26 13.81
N ASP A 199 -8.77 18.65 13.20
CA ASP A 199 -7.60 19.19 13.90
C ASP A 199 -7.57 20.72 14.00
N GLU A 200 -8.49 21.39 13.33
CA GLU A 200 -8.61 22.84 13.33
C GLU A 200 -9.51 23.36 14.44
N VAL A 201 -10.52 22.57 14.79
CA VAL A 201 -11.52 22.92 15.80
C VAL A 201 -11.38 21.97 16.98
N LYS A 202 -11.14 22.54 18.17
CA LYS A 202 -11.06 21.72 19.38
C LYS A 202 -12.37 20.98 19.61
N PRO A 203 -12.32 19.72 20.10
CA PRO A 203 -13.53 18.89 20.29
C PRO A 203 -14.60 19.55 21.16
N GLU A 204 -14.21 20.38 22.12
CA GLU A 204 -15.11 21.08 23.00
C GLU A 204 -15.97 22.13 22.26
N LEU A 205 -15.53 22.57 21.08
CA LEU A 205 -16.23 23.58 20.25
C LEU A 205 -17.08 22.94 19.14
N TRP A 206 -16.96 21.63 18.88
CA TRP A 206 -17.69 20.96 17.80
C TRP A 206 -19.19 21.16 17.90
N LYS A 207 -19.75 20.98 19.08
CA LYS A 207 -21.18 21.20 19.36
C LYS A 207 -21.65 22.61 19.01
N ASP A 208 -20.83 23.61 19.33
CA ASP A 208 -21.16 25.00 19.02
C ASP A 208 -21.10 25.30 17.52
N CYS A 209 -20.14 24.70 16.80
CA CYS A 209 -20.06 24.79 15.32
C CYS A 209 -21.31 24.19 14.68
N VAL A 210 -21.69 22.99 15.09
CA VAL A 210 -22.90 22.31 14.58
C VAL A 210 -24.13 23.15 14.85
N LYS A 211 -24.29 23.63 16.07
CA LYS A 211 -25.42 24.50 16.48
C LYS A 211 -25.51 25.74 15.60
N GLN A 212 -24.41 26.46 15.39
CA GLN A 212 -24.36 27.65 14.55
C GLN A 212 -24.75 27.36 13.10
N CYS A 213 -24.31 26.23 12.53
CA CYS A 213 -24.72 25.80 11.21
C CYS A 213 -26.23 25.53 11.14
N HIS A 214 -26.79 24.82 12.12
CA HIS A 214 -28.20 24.48 12.17
C HIS A 214 -29.09 25.70 12.36
N GLU A 215 -28.65 26.71 13.15
CA GLU A 215 -29.37 27.96 13.34
C GLU A 215 -29.59 28.75 12.04
N VAL A 216 -28.72 28.57 11.06
CA VAL A 216 -28.84 29.18 9.73
C VAL A 216 -29.30 28.19 8.64
N GLY A 217 -29.75 27.01 9.04
CA GLY A 217 -30.28 25.99 8.12
C GLY A 217 -29.23 25.26 7.29
N LYS A 218 -27.99 25.18 7.73
CA LYS A 218 -26.89 24.49 7.03
C LYS A 218 -26.52 23.19 7.74
N ARG A 219 -26.01 22.22 6.98
CA ARG A 219 -25.42 21.00 7.54
C ARG A 219 -23.98 21.27 7.99
N CYS A 220 -23.56 20.56 9.04
CA CYS A 220 -22.19 20.59 9.55
C CYS A 220 -21.57 19.19 9.52
N VAL A 221 -20.45 19.03 8.85
CA VAL A 221 -19.75 17.76 8.66
C VAL A 221 -18.35 17.84 9.25
N LEU A 222 -17.90 16.79 9.92
CA LEU A 222 -16.54 16.71 10.42
C LEU A 222 -15.66 15.97 9.40
N ALA A 223 -14.58 16.61 8.96
CA ALA A 223 -13.59 15.99 8.09
C ALA A 223 -12.49 15.30 8.93
N MET A 224 -12.32 14.00 8.73
CA MET A 224 -11.30 13.18 9.38
C MET A 224 -9.91 13.52 8.85
N PRO A 225 -8.82 13.20 9.57
CA PRO A 225 -7.46 13.50 9.13
C PRO A 225 -7.07 12.69 7.90
N VAL A 226 -6.27 13.26 6.99
CA VAL A 226 -5.82 12.55 5.76
C VAL A 226 -4.99 11.30 6.07
N ILE A 227 -4.28 11.28 7.20
CA ILE A 227 -3.54 10.11 7.67
C ILE A 227 -4.12 9.65 9.01
N PHE A 228 -4.79 8.51 8.99
CA PHE A 228 -5.38 7.89 10.18
C PHE A 228 -4.50 6.75 10.69
N ARG A 229 -3.79 6.99 11.80
CA ARG A 229 -2.88 6.03 12.46
C ARG A 229 -3.12 6.06 13.96
N ASN A 230 -2.37 5.24 14.72
CA ASN A 230 -2.50 5.10 16.17
C ASN A 230 -2.67 6.42 16.95
N LYS A 231 -2.01 7.52 16.52
CA LYS A 231 -2.19 8.82 17.20
C LYS A 231 -3.55 9.44 16.92
N ALA A 232 -4.04 9.35 15.69
CA ALA A 232 -5.37 9.81 15.34
C ALA A 232 -6.43 8.97 16.04
N GLU A 233 -6.31 7.65 16.02
CA GLU A 233 -7.19 6.73 16.72
C GLU A 233 -7.26 7.07 18.22
N GLN A 234 -6.12 7.18 18.91
CA GLN A 234 -6.05 7.54 20.32
C GLN A 234 -6.65 8.92 20.62
N TYR A 235 -6.55 9.86 19.69
CA TYR A 235 -7.15 11.18 19.83
C TYR A 235 -8.68 11.07 19.76
N PHE A 236 -9.21 10.41 18.75
CA PHE A 236 -10.65 10.25 18.59
C PHE A 236 -11.27 9.39 19.68
N ASP A 237 -10.57 8.37 20.19
CA ASP A 237 -11.02 7.59 21.35
C ASP A 237 -11.21 8.46 22.60
N LYS A 238 -10.36 9.45 22.80
CA LYS A 238 -10.47 10.39 23.95
C LYS A 238 -11.63 11.36 23.82
N CYS A 239 -11.99 11.76 22.61
CA CYS A 239 -13.06 12.72 22.37
C CYS A 239 -14.33 12.11 21.76
N LEU A 240 -14.46 10.76 21.84
CA LEU A 240 -15.55 10.03 21.23
C LEU A 240 -16.94 10.49 21.74
N SER A 241 -17.07 10.75 23.05
CA SER A 241 -18.31 11.28 23.63
C SER A 241 -18.66 12.65 23.05
N LEU A 242 -17.68 13.53 22.92
CA LEU A 242 -17.86 14.86 22.34
C LEU A 242 -18.25 14.78 20.86
N LEU A 243 -17.69 13.81 20.11
CA LEU A 243 -18.07 13.57 18.72
C LEU A 243 -19.55 13.20 18.59
N VAL A 244 -20.00 12.27 19.44
CA VAL A 244 -21.43 11.86 19.46
C VAL A 244 -22.34 13.02 19.90
N GLU A 245 -21.96 13.73 20.95
CA GLU A 245 -22.74 14.84 21.49
C GLU A 245 -22.79 16.06 20.57
N ALA A 246 -21.82 16.23 19.71
CA ALA A 246 -21.78 17.36 18.77
C ALA A 246 -22.94 17.30 17.77
N GLY A 247 -23.35 16.09 17.34
CA GLY A 247 -24.48 15.91 16.45
C GLY A 247 -24.20 16.34 15.00
N PHE A 248 -23.01 16.02 14.49
CA PHE A 248 -22.68 16.28 13.10
C PHE A 248 -23.64 15.59 12.14
N ASP A 249 -23.93 16.21 11.01
CA ASP A 249 -24.79 15.67 9.95
C ASP A 249 -24.07 14.62 9.08
N GLY A 250 -22.77 14.44 9.26
CA GLY A 250 -21.97 13.45 8.60
C GLY A 250 -20.50 13.52 8.96
N ILE A 251 -19.76 12.50 8.52
CA ILE A 251 -18.31 12.41 8.68
C ILE A 251 -17.68 12.23 7.29
N LEU A 252 -16.81 13.16 6.91
CA LEU A 252 -15.99 13.04 5.70
C LEU A 252 -14.76 12.17 6.00
N VAL A 253 -14.69 10.99 5.41
CA VAL A 253 -13.59 10.04 5.60
C VAL A 253 -12.60 10.12 4.44
N ARG A 254 -11.32 9.98 4.75
CA ARG A 254 -10.19 10.14 3.82
C ARG A 254 -9.35 8.88 3.70
N ALA A 255 -9.60 7.89 4.56
CA ALA A 255 -8.95 6.59 4.57
C ALA A 255 -9.97 5.48 4.87
N LEU A 256 -9.73 4.27 4.35
CA LEU A 256 -10.63 3.13 4.60
C LEU A 256 -10.65 2.72 6.07
N GLU A 257 -9.54 2.91 6.77
CA GLU A 257 -9.40 2.66 8.20
C GLU A 257 -10.39 3.47 9.03
N GLU A 258 -10.75 4.67 8.59
CA GLU A 258 -11.71 5.54 9.27
C GLU A 258 -13.12 4.97 9.21
N ILE A 259 -13.52 4.39 8.07
CA ILE A 259 -14.81 3.70 7.94
C ILE A 259 -14.89 2.54 8.93
N GLN A 260 -13.82 1.74 9.01
CA GLN A 260 -13.76 0.61 9.94
C GLN A 260 -13.75 1.10 11.40
N TYR A 261 -12.97 2.16 11.69
CA TYR A 261 -12.94 2.79 13.01
C TYR A 261 -14.32 3.21 13.50
N LEU A 262 -15.10 3.91 12.66
CA LEU A 262 -16.45 4.36 13.00
C LEU A 262 -17.39 3.16 13.25
N LYS A 263 -17.30 2.12 12.43
CA LYS A 263 -18.09 0.90 12.58
C LYS A 263 -17.77 0.15 13.88
N ASP A 264 -16.50 -0.03 14.19
CA ASP A 264 -16.05 -0.77 15.37
C ASP A 264 -16.49 -0.09 16.68
N ARG A 265 -16.74 1.23 16.63
CA ARG A 265 -17.24 2.01 17.78
C ARG A 265 -18.76 2.23 17.75
N GLY A 266 -19.44 1.56 16.82
CA GLY A 266 -20.91 1.61 16.71
C GLY A 266 -21.44 2.99 16.29
N MET A 267 -20.64 3.79 15.58
CA MET A 267 -21.07 5.11 15.11
C MET A 267 -22.03 4.97 13.92
N THR A 268 -23.10 5.74 13.92
CA THR A 268 -24.18 5.69 12.91
C THR A 268 -24.28 6.98 12.09
N PHE A 269 -23.19 7.76 12.03
CA PHE A 269 -23.16 8.95 11.19
C PHE A 269 -23.26 8.61 9.70
N PRO A 270 -23.91 9.45 8.89
CA PRO A 270 -23.71 9.45 7.44
C PRO A 270 -22.22 9.57 7.11
N ILE A 271 -21.72 8.69 6.25
CA ILE A 271 -20.29 8.66 5.85
C ILE A 271 -20.16 9.22 4.44
N TYR A 272 -19.30 10.19 4.27
CA TYR A 272 -18.95 10.79 2.99
C TYR A 272 -17.49 10.47 2.68
N GLY A 273 -17.23 9.97 1.47
CA GLY A 273 -15.87 9.62 1.04
C GLY A 273 -15.19 10.80 0.35
N ASP A 274 -13.98 11.16 0.77
CA ASP A 274 -13.20 12.22 0.12
C ASP A 274 -12.44 11.70 -1.11
N HIS A 275 -11.91 12.61 -1.93
CA HIS A 275 -11.18 12.32 -3.18
C HIS A 275 -10.00 11.35 -3.00
N ASN A 276 -9.38 11.33 -1.82
CA ASN A 276 -8.27 10.43 -1.48
C ASN A 276 -8.65 8.93 -1.43
N LEU A 277 -9.94 8.59 -1.43
CA LEU A 277 -10.38 7.19 -1.53
C LEU A 277 -10.29 6.65 -2.96
N TYR A 278 -9.90 7.49 -3.92
CA TYR A 278 -9.56 7.11 -5.29
C TYR A 278 -10.63 6.30 -6.02
N SER A 279 -11.87 6.74 -5.97
CA SER A 279 -13.01 6.10 -6.65
C SER A 279 -13.02 6.39 -8.17
N PHE A 280 -12.01 5.89 -8.89
CA PHE A 280 -11.76 6.19 -10.31
C PHE A 280 -12.75 5.57 -11.30
N ASN A 281 -13.56 4.61 -10.89
CA ASN A 281 -14.47 3.89 -11.76
C ASN A 281 -15.71 3.42 -11.02
N HIS A 282 -16.71 2.95 -11.76
CA HIS A 282 -17.98 2.47 -11.19
C HIS A 282 -17.82 1.40 -10.12
N MET A 283 -16.89 0.46 -10.31
CA MET A 283 -16.67 -0.62 -9.34
C MET A 283 -16.16 -0.07 -8.02
N ALA A 284 -15.25 0.92 -8.08
CA ALA A 284 -14.75 1.60 -6.89
C ALA A 284 -15.88 2.42 -6.21
N GLN A 285 -16.69 3.15 -6.99
CA GLN A 285 -17.85 3.87 -6.45
C GLN A 285 -18.82 2.92 -5.75
N GLU A 286 -19.20 1.82 -6.40
CA GLU A 286 -20.09 0.80 -5.83
C GLU A 286 -19.50 0.20 -4.56
N MET A 287 -18.19 -0.05 -4.54
CA MET A 287 -17.51 -0.56 -3.35
C MET A 287 -17.59 0.43 -2.19
N MET A 288 -17.37 1.73 -2.43
CA MET A 288 -17.52 2.76 -1.39
C MET A 288 -18.97 2.80 -0.84
N MET A 289 -19.97 2.69 -1.71
CA MET A 289 -21.36 2.61 -1.27
C MET A 289 -21.63 1.35 -0.42
N LYS A 290 -21.08 0.18 -0.82
CA LYS A 290 -21.16 -1.06 -0.04
C LYS A 290 -20.45 -0.97 1.31
N LEU A 291 -19.39 -0.19 1.40
CA LEU A 291 -18.69 0.11 2.64
C LEU A 291 -19.48 1.08 3.54
N GLY A 292 -20.55 1.69 3.03
CA GLY A 292 -21.44 2.55 3.79
C GLY A 292 -21.27 4.04 3.51
N CYS A 293 -20.51 4.43 2.49
CA CYS A 293 -20.49 5.82 2.06
C CYS A 293 -21.83 6.17 1.39
N GLU A 294 -22.41 7.29 1.76
CA GLU A 294 -23.64 7.82 1.13
C GLU A 294 -23.34 8.74 -0.04
N ARG A 295 -22.18 9.38 -0.01
CA ARG A 295 -21.67 10.32 -1.00
C ARG A 295 -20.16 10.17 -1.12
N ILE A 296 -19.60 10.43 -2.31
CA ILE A 296 -18.16 10.40 -2.56
C ILE A 296 -17.71 11.62 -3.34
N THR A 297 -16.51 12.09 -3.06
CA THR A 297 -15.85 13.14 -3.83
C THR A 297 -15.05 12.51 -4.96
N PHE A 298 -15.21 13.01 -6.18
CA PHE A 298 -14.46 12.52 -7.33
C PHE A 298 -12.97 12.75 -7.18
N PRO A 299 -12.12 11.77 -7.59
CA PRO A 299 -10.68 11.97 -7.67
C PRO A 299 -10.30 13.17 -8.52
N LEU A 300 -9.30 13.92 -8.09
CA LEU A 300 -8.85 15.16 -8.73
C LEU A 300 -8.18 14.93 -10.10
N GLU A 301 -7.72 13.71 -10.33
CA GLU A 301 -6.99 13.31 -11.53
C GLU A 301 -7.91 13.02 -12.73
N LEU A 302 -9.23 12.90 -12.49
CA LEU A 302 -10.19 12.60 -13.56
C LEU A 302 -10.46 13.81 -14.44
N ASN A 303 -10.38 13.59 -15.75
CA ASN A 303 -10.76 14.59 -16.73
C ASN A 303 -12.28 14.61 -16.99
N SER A 304 -12.76 15.62 -17.72
CA SER A 304 -14.20 15.81 -17.97
C SER A 304 -14.87 14.68 -18.76
N GLN A 305 -14.13 13.91 -19.56
CA GLN A 305 -14.68 12.77 -20.29
C GLN A 305 -14.86 11.57 -19.36
N GLU A 306 -13.88 11.32 -18.48
CA GLU A 306 -13.95 10.27 -17.47
C GLU A 306 -15.07 10.55 -16.46
N LEU A 307 -15.17 11.79 -15.96
CA LEU A 307 -16.24 12.19 -15.05
C LEU A 307 -17.66 11.94 -15.61
N ARG A 308 -17.86 12.12 -16.91
CA ARG A 308 -19.16 11.87 -17.56
C ARG A 308 -19.58 10.41 -17.55
N THR A 309 -18.65 9.49 -17.34
CA THR A 309 -18.92 8.05 -17.29
C THR A 309 -19.27 7.56 -15.90
N LEU A 310 -19.12 8.40 -14.87
CA LEU A 310 -19.34 8.04 -13.46
C LEU A 310 -20.72 8.46 -12.96
N GLU A 311 -21.16 7.83 -11.86
CA GLU A 311 -22.39 8.20 -11.17
C GLU A 311 -22.22 9.57 -10.48
N GLY A 312 -23.04 10.54 -10.89
CA GLY A 312 -22.94 11.91 -10.40
C GLY A 312 -23.88 12.27 -9.25
N ARG A 313 -24.99 11.52 -9.05
CA ARG A 313 -26.05 11.89 -8.10
C ARG A 313 -25.60 11.89 -6.64
N ARG A 314 -24.71 10.97 -6.31
CA ARG A 314 -24.12 10.81 -4.97
C ARG A 314 -22.65 11.20 -4.96
N SER A 315 -22.29 12.16 -5.79
CA SER A 315 -20.89 12.54 -5.95
C SER A 315 -20.70 14.04 -5.79
N GLU A 316 -19.54 14.40 -5.29
CA GLU A 316 -19.06 15.76 -5.22
C GLU A 316 -17.91 15.99 -6.19
N LEU A 317 -17.79 17.22 -6.67
CA LEU A 317 -16.66 17.68 -7.47
C LEU A 317 -16.00 18.86 -6.78
N ILE A 318 -14.70 18.78 -6.55
CA ILE A 318 -13.92 19.93 -6.06
C ILE A 318 -13.77 20.92 -7.21
N VAL A 319 -14.32 22.11 -7.04
CA VAL A 319 -14.32 23.17 -8.08
C VAL A 319 -13.37 24.31 -7.74
N TYR A 320 -12.98 24.45 -6.48
CA TYR A 320 -12.09 25.51 -6.03
C TYR A 320 -11.37 25.10 -4.72
N GLY A 321 -10.09 25.44 -4.62
CA GLY A 321 -9.32 25.25 -3.39
C GLY A 321 -7.83 25.06 -3.63
N PHE A 322 -7.09 25.01 -2.54
CA PHE A 322 -5.69 24.60 -2.56
C PHE A 322 -5.61 23.07 -2.44
N LEU A 323 -4.91 22.46 -3.38
CA LEU A 323 -4.70 21.02 -3.39
C LEU A 323 -3.37 20.68 -2.71
N PRO A 324 -3.35 19.68 -1.81
CA PRO A 324 -2.10 19.23 -1.22
C PRO A 324 -1.21 18.60 -2.30
N ALA A 325 -0.02 19.17 -2.51
CA ALA A 325 0.95 18.61 -3.44
C ALA A 325 1.62 17.34 -2.89
N MET A 326 1.67 17.22 -1.57
CA MET A 326 2.22 16.05 -0.88
C MET A 326 1.69 16.02 0.56
N VAL A 327 1.37 14.82 1.03
CA VAL A 327 1.07 14.53 2.44
C VAL A 327 2.15 13.57 2.96
N SER A 328 2.74 13.89 4.11
CA SER A 328 3.85 13.10 4.66
C SER A 328 3.69 12.87 6.17
N ALA A 329 3.88 11.64 6.60
CA ALA A 329 3.98 11.29 8.02
C ALA A 329 5.36 11.63 8.63
N GLN A 330 6.26 12.19 7.84
CA GLN A 330 7.61 12.57 8.28
C GLN A 330 7.63 14.05 8.69
N CYS A 331 7.79 14.31 9.98
CA CYS A 331 7.76 15.68 10.51
C CYS A 331 8.93 16.52 10.02
N ILE A 332 8.65 17.57 9.25
CA ILE A 332 9.64 18.51 8.72
C ILE A 332 10.29 19.33 9.82
N GLN A 333 9.55 19.75 10.84
CA GLN A 333 10.10 20.47 12.01
C GLN A 333 11.15 19.62 12.73
N LYS A 334 10.87 18.35 12.96
CA LYS A 334 11.80 17.43 13.61
C LYS A 334 13.09 17.29 12.79
N GLN A 335 12.97 17.23 11.47
CA GLN A 335 14.14 17.16 10.59
C GLN A 335 14.93 18.46 10.52
N ALA A 336 14.26 19.60 10.44
CA ALA A 336 14.92 20.90 10.37
C ALA A 336 15.71 21.21 11.66
N ASN A 337 15.20 20.79 12.82
CA ASN A 337 15.80 21.02 14.13
C ASN A 337 16.85 19.99 14.53
N SER A 338 16.97 18.86 13.79
CA SER A 338 17.92 17.78 14.10
C SER A 338 19.37 18.07 13.67
N LYS A 339 19.79 19.32 13.51
CA LYS A 339 21.21 19.68 13.29
C LYS A 339 22.07 19.23 14.48
N GLY A 340 22.49 17.96 14.47
CA GLY A 340 23.62 17.48 15.25
C GLY A 340 23.44 17.17 16.73
N GLN A 341 22.28 17.40 17.31
CA GLN A 341 21.96 16.97 18.67
C GLN A 341 20.68 16.15 18.60
N GLY A 342 20.74 14.90 19.03
CA GLY A 342 19.64 13.93 19.03
C GLY A 342 18.40 14.45 19.77
N LEU A 343 17.65 15.31 19.13
CA LEU A 343 16.44 15.91 19.66
C LEU A 343 15.25 15.09 19.20
N ASP A 344 14.89 14.10 20.00
CA ASP A 344 13.60 13.40 19.96
C ASP A 344 12.43 14.28 20.44
N ARG A 345 12.63 15.59 20.54
CA ARG A 345 11.59 16.50 21.04
C ARG A 345 10.70 16.96 19.91
N CYS A 346 9.47 16.46 19.91
CA CYS A 346 8.36 17.05 19.20
C CYS A 346 7.89 18.29 19.98
N PHE A 347 7.85 19.46 19.34
CA PHE A 347 7.34 20.67 19.97
C PHE A 347 5.81 20.73 20.00
N GLY A 348 5.12 19.87 19.21
CA GLY A 348 3.65 19.77 19.20
C GLY A 348 2.92 21.04 18.78
N ILE A 349 3.61 21.98 18.16
CA ILE A 349 3.06 23.26 17.76
C ILE A 349 2.63 23.14 16.29
N PRO A 350 1.32 23.15 16.00
CA PRO A 350 0.85 23.28 14.64
C PRO A 350 1.29 24.65 14.11
N ASP A 351 2.04 24.66 13.03
CA ASP A 351 2.54 25.89 12.43
C ASP A 351 2.69 25.72 10.93
N TRP A 352 2.59 26.85 10.24
CA TRP A 352 2.90 26.94 8.83
C TRP A 352 4.40 27.10 8.65
N LEU A 353 4.99 26.23 7.86
CA LEU A 353 6.38 26.31 7.44
C LEU A 353 6.45 26.65 5.95
N MET A 354 7.55 27.27 5.55
CA MET A 354 7.84 27.50 4.14
C MET A 354 9.00 26.62 3.72
N LEU A 355 8.77 25.73 2.77
CA LEU A 355 9.83 25.02 2.08
C LEU A 355 10.24 25.82 0.85
N LYS A 356 11.53 26.05 0.71
CA LYS A 356 12.10 26.68 -0.48
C LYS A 356 12.84 25.62 -1.28
N ASP A 357 12.41 25.40 -2.50
CA ASP A 357 13.08 24.46 -3.40
C ASP A 357 14.38 25.03 -3.97
N ARG A 358 15.11 24.19 -4.71
CA ARG A 358 16.39 24.58 -5.34
C ARG A 358 16.24 25.68 -6.40
N THR A 359 15.04 25.91 -6.94
CA THR A 359 14.75 26.95 -7.93
C THR A 359 14.31 28.26 -7.27
N GLY A 360 14.18 28.28 -5.95
CA GLY A 360 13.72 29.42 -5.17
C GLY A 360 12.22 29.51 -4.99
N LYS A 361 11.45 28.51 -5.48
CA LYS A 361 10.00 28.45 -5.30
C LYS A 361 9.68 28.12 -3.85
N GLU A 362 8.75 28.88 -3.27
CA GLU A 362 8.32 28.71 -1.89
C GLU A 362 7.00 27.90 -1.87
N LEU A 363 6.98 26.84 -1.04
CA LEU A 363 5.87 25.94 -0.86
C LEU A 363 5.43 26.00 0.62
N PRO A 364 4.21 26.41 0.91
CA PRO A 364 3.70 26.39 2.28
C PRO A 364 3.47 24.93 2.72
N VAL A 365 3.86 24.62 3.95
CA VAL A 365 3.64 23.32 4.57
C VAL A 365 2.94 23.51 5.89
N ARG A 366 1.91 22.73 6.10
CA ARG A 366 1.17 22.72 7.36
C ARG A 366 1.51 21.47 8.16
N ASN A 367 1.79 21.66 9.44
CA ASN A 367 2.01 20.56 10.37
C ASN A 367 0.74 20.24 11.13
N HIS A 368 0.22 19.03 10.95
CA HIS A 368 -0.90 18.48 11.71
C HIS A 368 -0.37 17.70 12.92
N CYS A 369 0.06 18.45 13.94
CA CYS A 369 0.78 17.90 15.09
C CYS A 369 -0.07 16.96 15.96
N THR A 370 -1.37 17.16 15.99
CA THR A 370 -2.33 16.29 16.69
C THR A 370 -2.24 14.85 16.20
N TYR A 371 -2.14 14.66 14.88
CA TYR A 371 -2.09 13.36 14.23
C TYR A 371 -0.70 12.96 13.74
N CYS A 372 0.28 13.88 13.82
CA CYS A 372 1.68 13.67 13.45
C CYS A 372 1.91 13.43 11.95
N TYR A 373 1.37 14.32 11.10
CA TYR A 373 1.69 14.41 9.67
C TYR A 373 1.78 15.88 9.21
N ASN A 374 2.21 16.08 7.98
CA ASN A 374 2.27 17.39 7.31
C ASN A 374 2.08 17.26 5.82
#